data_f9674b92c88ab430939a7c31c560d7db
#
_entry.id   f9674b92c88ab430939a7c31c560d7db
#
_cell.length_a   1.000
_cell.length_b   1.000
_cell.length_c   1.000
_cell.angle_alpha   90.00
_cell.angle_beta   90.00
_cell.angle_gamma   90.00
#
_symmetry.space_group_name_H-M   'P 1'
#
loop_
_entity.id
_entity.type
_entity.pdbx_description
1 polymer ?
#
loop_
_entity_poly.entity_id
_entity_poly.type
_entity_poly.pdbx_seq_one_letter_code
_entity_poly.pdbx_strand_id
1 'polypeptide(L)'
;MNQQLKVAFRISLATTKEPYAISAWLRRGELQASETSVAGEYSDKLLRSMIPAMKDLMRRKPADFPVQLQALCAKCGIKLIYTPCLKKAPISGSTRWINNIPCIQLSGRSKRYDIFWFSFFHEIGHILLHGKKEIFLEDIEYNEEQKAKEKQADDFSADVLLSEKEMNNILDGNDFGTTAIKRYAAQYNTHPAIIVGRLQHLGILPFAIHVESFELFN
;
A
#
# COMPACT_ATOMS: atom_id res chain seq x y z
N MET A 1 27.18 3.49 1.87
CA MET A 1 26.04 3.12 1.00
C MET A 1 25.99 1.61 0.93
N ASN A 2 24.94 1.01 1.47
CA ASN A 2 24.84 -0.43 1.70
C ASN A 2 24.83 -1.20 0.35
N GLN A 3 25.51 -2.35 0.29
CA GLN A 3 25.67 -3.12 -0.96
C GLN A 3 24.33 -3.61 -1.55
N GLN A 4 23.34 -3.85 -0.69
CA GLN A 4 21.96 -4.22 -1.07
C GLN A 4 21.21 -3.09 -1.81
N LEU A 5 21.37 -1.85 -1.37
CA LEU A 5 20.85 -0.66 -2.06
C LEU A 5 21.48 -0.51 -3.47
N LYS A 6 22.78 -0.84 -3.62
CA LYS A 6 23.45 -0.78 -4.93
C LYS A 6 22.89 -1.80 -5.92
N VAL A 7 22.45 -2.98 -5.47
CA VAL A 7 21.93 -4.05 -6.34
C VAL A 7 20.50 -3.76 -6.79
N ALA A 8 19.60 -3.43 -5.86
CA ALA A 8 18.22 -3.07 -6.19
C ALA A 8 18.13 -1.78 -7.01
N PHE A 9 18.98 -0.81 -6.70
CA PHE A 9 19.15 0.41 -7.46
C PHE A 9 19.55 0.13 -8.92
N ARG A 10 20.41 -0.87 -9.18
CA ARG A 10 20.80 -1.26 -10.53
C ARG A 10 19.70 -1.96 -11.31
N ILE A 11 18.87 -2.76 -10.66
CA ILE A 11 17.80 -3.52 -11.30
C ILE A 11 16.63 -2.60 -11.67
N SER A 12 16.17 -1.73 -10.77
CA SER A 12 15.08 -0.79 -11.04
C SER A 12 15.50 0.36 -11.98
N LEU A 13 16.77 0.76 -12.00
CA LEU A 13 17.29 1.80 -12.89
C LEU A 13 17.34 1.38 -14.36
N ALA A 14 17.53 0.09 -14.64
CA ALA A 14 17.67 -0.40 -16.01
C ALA A 14 16.34 -0.39 -16.79
N THR A 15 15.20 -0.38 -16.08
CA THR A 15 13.87 -0.52 -16.68
C THR A 15 13.02 0.76 -16.61
N THR A 16 13.46 1.81 -15.92
CA THR A 16 12.68 3.05 -15.76
C THR A 16 13.17 4.18 -16.66
N LYS A 17 12.22 5.00 -17.16
CA LYS A 17 12.52 6.19 -17.97
C LYS A 17 13.15 7.34 -17.15
N GLU A 18 13.03 7.33 -15.82
CA GLU A 18 13.45 8.44 -14.93
C GLU A 18 14.21 7.95 -13.68
N PRO A 19 15.34 7.26 -13.85
CA PRO A 19 16.06 6.60 -12.75
C PRO A 19 16.54 7.55 -11.66
N TYR A 20 16.92 8.77 -12.01
CA TYR A 20 17.41 9.75 -11.03
C TYR A 20 16.30 10.28 -10.12
N ALA A 21 15.09 10.49 -10.65
CA ALA A 21 13.95 10.96 -9.87
C ALA A 21 13.50 9.88 -8.87
N ILE A 22 13.46 8.63 -9.30
CA ILE A 22 13.16 7.48 -8.44
C ILE A 22 14.21 7.34 -7.34
N SER A 23 15.50 7.44 -7.70
CA SER A 23 16.60 7.39 -6.76
C SER A 23 16.53 8.47 -5.69
N ALA A 24 16.21 9.70 -6.10
CA ALA A 24 16.05 10.82 -5.18
C ALA A 24 14.87 10.61 -4.22
N TRP A 25 13.74 10.08 -4.72
CA TRP A 25 12.58 9.75 -3.91
C TRP A 25 12.91 8.67 -2.87
N LEU A 26 13.55 7.57 -3.29
CA LEU A 26 13.99 6.50 -2.39
C LEU A 26 14.97 7.02 -1.33
N ARG A 27 15.95 7.86 -1.74
CA ARG A 27 16.91 8.43 -0.81
C ARG A 27 16.26 9.33 0.24
N ARG A 28 15.28 10.13 -0.17
CA ARG A 28 14.50 10.95 0.77
C ARG A 28 13.79 10.07 1.81
N GLY A 29 13.18 8.96 1.39
CA GLY A 29 12.55 8.01 2.31
C GLY A 29 13.54 7.36 3.27
N GLU A 30 14.78 7.08 2.85
CA GLU A 30 15.85 6.59 3.76
C GLU A 30 16.21 7.60 4.84
N LEU A 31 16.35 8.86 4.47
CA LEU A 31 16.64 9.92 5.43
C LEU A 31 15.51 10.04 6.45
N GLN A 32 14.24 10.05 6.00
CA GLN A 32 13.07 10.05 6.89
C GLN A 32 13.04 8.79 7.77
N ALA A 33 13.35 7.61 7.23
CA ALA A 33 13.42 6.37 7.97
C ALA A 33 14.51 6.36 9.04
N SER A 34 15.63 7.09 8.83
CA SER A 34 16.70 7.22 9.82
C SER A 34 16.27 8.02 11.06
N GLU A 35 15.31 8.93 10.89
CA GLU A 35 14.74 9.77 11.96
C GLU A 35 13.53 9.11 12.64
N THR A 36 13.01 8.00 12.07
CA THR A 36 11.83 7.30 12.57
C THR A 36 12.24 6.12 13.44
N SER A 37 11.71 6.04 14.66
CA SER A 37 11.90 4.91 15.57
C SER A 37 10.79 3.87 15.41
N VAL A 38 11.08 2.62 15.79
CA VAL A 38 10.11 1.52 15.94
C VAL A 38 10.11 1.02 17.37
N ALA A 39 9.00 0.42 17.81
CA ALA A 39 8.85 0.00 19.21
C ALA A 39 9.62 -1.27 19.56
N GLY A 40 10.10 -2.03 18.57
CA GLY A 40 10.81 -3.30 18.77
C GLY A 40 11.25 -3.94 17.46
N GLU A 41 11.69 -5.19 17.53
CA GLU A 41 12.04 -5.95 16.34
C GLU A 41 10.81 -6.34 15.52
N TYR A 42 11.00 -6.49 14.22
CA TYR A 42 9.94 -6.96 13.33
C TYR A 42 9.46 -8.36 13.69
N SER A 43 8.16 -8.52 13.73
CA SER A 43 7.49 -9.80 13.96
C SER A 43 6.37 -10.04 12.95
N ASP A 44 6.53 -11.07 12.12
CA ASP A 44 5.52 -11.52 11.14
C ASP A 44 4.19 -11.89 11.84
N LYS A 45 4.28 -12.63 12.95
CA LYS A 45 3.11 -13.01 13.74
C LYS A 45 2.34 -11.79 14.27
N LEU A 46 3.08 -10.79 14.78
CA LEU A 46 2.46 -9.56 15.29
C LEU A 46 1.85 -8.76 14.15
N LEU A 47 2.55 -8.63 13.01
CA LEU A 47 2.02 -7.93 11.86
C LEU A 47 0.69 -8.54 11.39
N ARG A 48 0.64 -9.88 11.21
CA ARG A 48 -0.61 -10.56 10.83
C ARG A 48 -1.73 -10.31 11.83
N SER A 49 -1.44 -10.32 13.13
CA SER A 49 -2.43 -10.06 14.17
C SER A 49 -2.92 -8.60 14.19
N MET A 50 -2.17 -7.65 13.64
CA MET A 50 -2.52 -6.22 13.59
C MET A 50 -3.29 -5.82 12.32
N ILE A 51 -3.34 -6.67 11.29
CA ILE A 51 -4.11 -6.41 10.06
C ILE A 51 -5.57 -6.02 10.34
N PRO A 52 -6.32 -6.72 11.23
CA PRO A 52 -7.69 -6.31 11.57
C PRO A 52 -7.77 -4.90 12.16
N ALA A 53 -6.80 -4.49 12.99
CA ALA A 53 -6.75 -3.14 13.57
C ALA A 53 -6.47 -2.07 12.50
N MET A 54 -5.59 -2.38 11.52
CA MET A 54 -5.33 -1.50 10.37
C MET A 54 -6.56 -1.37 9.48
N LYS A 55 -7.29 -2.48 9.25
CA LYS A 55 -8.55 -2.48 8.49
C LYS A 55 -9.65 -1.69 9.22
N ASP A 56 -9.75 -1.80 10.54
CA ASP A 56 -10.68 -0.99 11.33
C ASP A 56 -10.35 0.51 11.30
N LEU A 57 -9.05 0.86 11.32
CA LEU A 57 -8.60 2.24 11.13
C LEU A 57 -9.03 2.79 9.76
N MET A 58 -8.86 2.00 8.69
CA MET A 58 -9.36 2.33 7.35
C MET A 58 -10.88 2.58 7.37
N ARG A 59 -11.65 1.68 7.96
CA ARG A 59 -13.12 1.78 8.02
C ARG A 59 -13.58 3.04 8.73
N ARG A 60 -12.96 3.38 9.87
CA ARG A 60 -13.34 4.55 10.69
C ARG A 60 -12.89 5.88 10.10
N LYS A 61 -11.79 5.88 9.34
CA LYS A 61 -11.18 7.06 8.71
C LYS A 61 -11.09 8.29 9.64
N PRO A 62 -10.45 8.22 10.82
CA PRO A 62 -10.21 9.41 11.62
C PRO A 62 -9.31 10.39 10.86
N ALA A 63 -9.40 11.69 11.19
CA ALA A 63 -8.62 12.72 10.50
C ALA A 63 -7.09 12.50 10.59
N ASP A 64 -6.63 11.92 11.69
CA ASP A 64 -5.23 11.59 11.96
C ASP A 64 -4.86 10.14 11.61
N PHE A 65 -5.66 9.47 10.75
CA PHE A 65 -5.40 8.06 10.39
C PHE A 65 -3.97 7.79 9.90
N PRO A 66 -3.28 8.72 9.20
CA PRO A 66 -1.90 8.46 8.78
C PRO A 66 -0.94 8.28 9.96
N VAL A 67 -1.10 9.09 11.01
CA VAL A 67 -0.29 9.01 12.24
C VAL A 67 -0.62 7.73 13.02
N GLN A 68 -1.91 7.39 13.15
CA GLN A 68 -2.34 6.14 13.78
C GLN A 68 -1.81 4.92 13.03
N LEU A 69 -1.80 4.94 11.69
CA LEU A 69 -1.26 3.85 10.87
C LEU A 69 0.25 3.69 11.07
N GLN A 70 1.00 4.81 11.13
CA GLN A 70 2.43 4.78 11.48
C GLN A 70 2.66 4.15 12.85
N ALA A 71 1.84 4.49 13.85
CA ALA A 71 1.95 3.92 15.19
C ALA A 71 1.65 2.40 15.21
N LEU A 72 0.66 1.93 14.44
CA LEU A 72 0.38 0.50 14.28
C LEU A 72 1.55 -0.23 13.61
N CYS A 73 2.13 0.33 12.55
CA CYS A 73 3.31 -0.23 11.89
C CYS A 73 4.52 -0.28 12.84
N ALA A 74 4.77 0.80 13.59
CA ALA A 74 5.89 0.88 14.53
C ALA A 74 5.80 -0.18 15.63
N LYS A 75 4.60 -0.53 16.11
CA LYS A 75 4.38 -1.65 17.06
C LYS A 75 4.81 -2.99 16.46
N CYS A 76 4.69 -3.16 15.13
CA CYS A 76 5.12 -4.38 14.43
C CYS A 76 6.62 -4.38 14.07
N GLY A 77 7.37 -3.35 14.45
CA GLY A 77 8.77 -3.19 14.02
C GLY A 77 8.93 -2.73 12.57
N ILE A 78 7.93 -2.05 12.01
CA ILE A 78 7.91 -1.55 10.62
C ILE A 78 7.97 -0.04 10.62
N LYS A 79 8.83 0.54 9.80
CA LYS A 79 8.85 1.98 9.51
C LYS A 79 7.90 2.29 8.37
N LEU A 80 6.85 3.06 8.62
CA LEU A 80 5.97 3.60 7.59
C LEU A 80 6.32 5.07 7.36
N ILE A 81 6.73 5.40 6.13
CA ILE A 81 7.21 6.72 5.74
C ILE A 81 6.29 7.29 4.66
N TYR A 82 5.94 8.56 4.81
CA TYR A 82 5.21 9.30 3.80
C TYR A 82 6.15 10.29 3.12
N THR A 83 6.38 10.09 1.82
CA THR A 83 7.25 10.94 1.00
C THR A 83 6.48 11.46 -0.20
N PRO A 84 6.27 12.77 -0.35
CA PRO A 84 5.55 13.30 -1.51
C PRO A 84 6.15 12.81 -2.82
N CYS A 85 5.27 12.54 -3.79
CA CYS A 85 5.68 12.16 -5.14
C CYS A 85 6.55 13.26 -5.77
N LEU A 86 7.69 12.88 -6.31
CA LEU A 86 8.52 13.80 -7.07
C LEU A 86 8.05 13.86 -8.54
N LYS A 87 8.20 15.02 -9.16
CA LYS A 87 7.98 15.16 -10.61
C LYS A 87 8.86 14.13 -11.32
N LYS A 88 8.27 13.35 -12.23
CA LYS A 88 8.93 12.26 -12.97
C LYS A 88 9.29 10.99 -12.16
N ALA A 89 8.85 10.87 -10.92
CA ALA A 89 8.91 9.62 -10.14
C ALA A 89 7.48 9.20 -9.77
N PRO A 90 6.70 8.65 -10.70
CA PRO A 90 5.28 8.34 -10.49
C PRO A 90 5.11 7.02 -9.71
N ILE A 91 5.74 6.92 -8.54
CA ILE A 91 5.72 5.74 -7.68
C ILE A 91 4.68 5.93 -6.58
N SER A 92 3.79 4.96 -6.38
CA SER A 92 2.78 4.94 -5.32
C SER A 92 3.35 4.45 -3.99
N GLY A 93 4.15 3.37 -4.03
CA GLY A 93 4.74 2.76 -2.85
C GLY A 93 6.10 2.10 -3.11
N SER A 94 6.79 1.74 -2.04
CA SER A 94 7.95 0.86 -2.07
C SER A 94 8.17 0.17 -0.74
N THR A 95 8.54 -1.11 -0.79
CA THR A 95 9.01 -1.90 0.36
C THR A 95 10.48 -2.23 0.22
N ARG A 96 11.24 -2.03 1.31
CA ARG A 96 12.65 -2.43 1.42
C ARG A 96 13.05 -2.66 2.87
N TRP A 97 14.15 -3.37 3.07
CA TRP A 97 14.71 -3.61 4.39
C TRP A 97 15.94 -2.72 4.60
N ILE A 98 15.91 -1.89 5.66
CA ILE A 98 16.99 -1.00 6.05
C ILE A 98 17.48 -1.43 7.42
N ASN A 99 18.73 -1.92 7.52
CA ASN A 99 19.31 -2.43 8.77
C ASN A 99 18.42 -3.49 9.47
N ASN A 100 17.91 -4.46 8.69
CA ASN A 100 16.97 -5.51 9.14
C ASN A 100 15.59 -5.02 9.61
N ILE A 101 15.25 -3.77 9.41
CA ILE A 101 13.93 -3.21 9.70
C ILE A 101 13.18 -3.03 8.38
N PRO A 102 11.97 -3.59 8.22
CA PRO A 102 11.16 -3.33 7.04
C PRO A 102 10.72 -1.87 7.02
N CYS A 103 10.81 -1.27 5.85
CA CYS A 103 10.43 0.12 5.63
C CYS A 103 9.48 0.20 4.44
N ILE A 104 8.28 0.67 4.69
CA ILE A 104 7.28 1.02 3.68
C ILE A 104 7.36 2.52 3.44
N GLN A 105 7.49 2.93 2.18
CA GLN A 105 7.45 4.33 1.76
C GLN A 105 6.28 4.54 0.82
N LEU A 106 5.34 5.42 1.17
CA LEU A 106 4.15 5.74 0.36
C LEU A 106 4.17 7.20 -0.08
N SER A 107 3.75 7.44 -1.32
CA SER A 107 3.73 8.80 -1.89
C SER A 107 2.41 9.52 -1.76
N GLY A 108 1.30 8.83 -1.57
CA GLY A 108 -0.05 9.42 -1.59
C GLY A 108 -0.41 10.08 -2.92
N ARG A 109 0.23 9.69 -4.01
CA ARG A 109 0.15 10.32 -5.35
C ARG A 109 -1.27 10.48 -5.86
N SER A 110 -2.10 9.46 -5.68
CA SER A 110 -3.44 9.41 -6.25
C SER A 110 -4.46 10.27 -5.51
N LYS A 111 -4.24 10.63 -4.25
CA LYS A 111 -5.23 11.23 -3.35
C LYS A 111 -6.55 10.44 -3.22
N ARG A 112 -6.68 9.28 -3.83
CA ARG A 112 -7.84 8.38 -3.71
C ARG A 112 -7.64 7.46 -2.52
N TYR A 113 -8.67 7.35 -1.69
CA TYR A 113 -8.62 6.58 -0.45
C TYR A 113 -8.49 5.07 -0.68
N ASP A 114 -9.17 4.54 -1.70
CA ASP A 114 -9.06 3.14 -2.12
C ASP A 114 -7.65 2.79 -2.60
N ILE A 115 -7.05 3.63 -3.44
CA ILE A 115 -5.70 3.40 -3.97
C ILE A 115 -4.66 3.46 -2.85
N PHE A 116 -4.77 4.42 -1.90
CA PHE A 116 -3.86 4.48 -0.77
C PHE A 116 -3.85 3.19 0.05
N TRP A 117 -5.03 2.67 0.41
CA TRP A 117 -5.12 1.46 1.20
C TRP A 117 -4.73 0.21 0.42
N PHE A 118 -5.01 0.18 -0.90
CA PHE A 118 -4.52 -0.88 -1.76
C PHE A 118 -2.98 -0.89 -1.78
N SER A 119 -2.33 0.24 -2.06
CA SER A 119 -0.87 0.36 -2.03
C SER A 119 -0.29 0.01 -0.66
N PHE A 120 -0.91 0.45 0.44
CA PHE A 120 -0.44 0.11 1.78
C PHE A 120 -0.45 -1.40 2.03
N PHE A 121 -1.57 -2.10 1.77
CA PHE A 121 -1.64 -3.54 1.98
C PHE A 121 -0.84 -4.34 0.94
N HIS A 122 -0.64 -3.83 -0.27
CA HIS A 122 0.28 -4.37 -1.25
C HIS A 122 1.72 -4.41 -0.68
N GLU A 123 2.19 -3.29 -0.10
CA GLU A 123 3.51 -3.23 0.54
C GLU A 123 3.61 -4.14 1.79
N ILE A 124 2.54 -4.30 2.55
CA ILE A 124 2.45 -5.32 3.62
C ILE A 124 2.57 -6.73 3.04
N GLY A 125 1.96 -6.99 1.88
CA GLY A 125 2.08 -8.25 1.14
C GLY A 125 3.54 -8.58 0.83
N HIS A 126 4.31 -7.62 0.33
CA HIS A 126 5.75 -7.81 0.07
C HIS A 126 6.53 -8.17 1.33
N ILE A 127 6.25 -7.55 2.46
CA ILE A 127 6.91 -7.88 3.75
C ILE A 127 6.61 -9.32 4.18
N LEU A 128 5.33 -9.74 4.05
CA LEU A 128 4.85 -11.03 4.54
C LEU A 128 5.16 -12.22 3.63
N LEU A 129 5.29 -12.00 2.32
CA LEU A 129 5.37 -13.06 1.32
C LEU A 129 6.76 -13.19 0.68
N HIS A 130 7.57 -12.10 0.62
CA HIS A 130 8.75 -12.04 -0.24
C HIS A 130 10.01 -11.82 0.55
N GLY A 131 10.48 -12.13 1.47
CA GLY A 131 11.76 -12.09 2.19
C GLY A 131 12.54 -10.77 2.17
N LYS A 132 13.65 -10.72 2.89
CA LYS A 132 14.43 -9.52 3.21
C LYS A 132 15.37 -9.01 2.11
N LYS A 133 15.54 -9.75 1.01
CA LYS A 133 16.62 -9.49 0.05
C LYS A 133 16.20 -8.63 -1.14
N GLU A 134 14.93 -8.35 -1.28
CA GLU A 134 14.38 -7.68 -2.45
C GLU A 134 13.90 -6.28 -2.10
N ILE A 135 13.93 -5.40 -3.09
CA ILE A 135 13.30 -4.08 -3.04
C ILE A 135 12.19 -4.09 -4.08
N PHE A 136 11.00 -3.78 -3.66
CA PHE A 136 9.83 -3.66 -4.51
C PHE A 136 9.50 -2.18 -4.68
N LEU A 137 9.16 -1.82 -5.91
CA LEU A 137 8.74 -0.47 -6.31
C LEU A 137 7.48 -0.61 -7.13
N GLU A 138 6.38 -0.12 -6.63
CA GLU A 138 5.13 -0.08 -7.36
C GLU A 138 5.25 0.80 -8.62
N ASP A 139 4.59 0.44 -9.71
CA ASP A 139 4.55 1.18 -10.99
C ASP A 139 5.83 1.11 -11.86
N ILE A 140 6.67 0.06 -11.78
CA ILE A 140 7.80 -0.15 -12.71
C ILE A 140 7.66 -1.46 -13.50
N GLU A 141 8.43 -1.57 -14.59
CA GLU A 141 8.48 -2.81 -15.38
C GLU A 141 9.38 -3.85 -14.72
N TYR A 142 8.88 -5.08 -14.59
CA TYR A 142 9.53 -6.21 -13.94
C TYR A 142 9.73 -7.40 -14.89
N ASN A 143 10.67 -8.29 -14.56
CA ASN A 143 10.79 -9.59 -15.18
C ASN A 143 9.65 -10.53 -14.71
N GLU A 144 9.50 -11.73 -15.32
CA GLU A 144 8.39 -12.65 -15.02
C GLU A 144 8.34 -13.12 -13.56
N GLU A 145 9.49 -13.35 -12.92
CA GLU A 145 9.55 -13.73 -11.51
C GLU A 145 9.05 -12.60 -10.61
N GLN A 146 9.48 -11.38 -10.88
CA GLN A 146 9.06 -10.19 -10.14
C GLN A 146 7.58 -9.89 -10.36
N LYS A 147 7.07 -10.04 -11.59
CA LYS A 147 5.64 -9.92 -11.90
C LYS A 147 4.78 -10.90 -11.10
N ALA A 148 5.27 -12.13 -10.90
CA ALA A 148 4.57 -13.11 -10.07
C ALA A 148 4.50 -12.66 -8.60
N LYS A 149 5.55 -12.04 -8.07
CA LYS A 149 5.57 -11.49 -6.71
C LYS A 149 4.67 -10.28 -6.57
N GLU A 150 4.68 -9.39 -7.55
CA GLU A 150 3.74 -8.25 -7.60
C GLU A 150 2.29 -8.74 -7.57
N LYS A 151 1.97 -9.74 -8.41
CA LYS A 151 0.63 -10.35 -8.41
C LYS A 151 0.26 -10.94 -7.06
N GLN A 152 1.18 -11.59 -6.36
CA GLN A 152 0.93 -12.13 -5.01
C GLN A 152 0.64 -11.01 -4.00
N ALA A 153 1.34 -9.88 -4.09
CA ALA A 153 1.10 -8.72 -3.26
C ALA A 153 -0.25 -8.04 -3.58
N ASP A 154 -0.61 -7.97 -4.88
CA ASP A 154 -1.92 -7.49 -5.32
C ASP A 154 -3.06 -8.37 -4.80
N ASP A 155 -2.93 -9.69 -4.98
CA ASP A 155 -3.91 -10.67 -4.51
C ASP A 155 -4.09 -10.58 -2.98
N PHE A 156 -2.98 -10.47 -2.24
CA PHE A 156 -3.00 -10.27 -0.79
C PHE A 156 -3.73 -8.96 -0.40
N SER A 157 -3.40 -7.85 -1.04
CA SER A 157 -4.05 -6.56 -0.79
C SER A 157 -5.54 -6.62 -1.07
N ALA A 158 -5.91 -7.19 -2.22
CA ALA A 158 -7.30 -7.35 -2.62
C ALA A 158 -8.09 -8.19 -1.61
N ASP A 159 -7.53 -9.31 -1.16
CA ASP A 159 -8.19 -10.21 -0.19
C ASP A 159 -8.36 -9.57 1.19
N VAL A 160 -7.35 -8.85 1.67
CA VAL A 160 -7.44 -8.11 2.93
C VAL A 160 -8.51 -7.03 2.86
N LEU A 161 -8.58 -6.26 1.79
CA LEU A 161 -9.51 -5.13 1.66
C LEU A 161 -10.96 -5.58 1.48
N LEU A 162 -11.17 -6.52 0.58
CA LEU A 162 -12.47 -7.11 0.23
C LEU A 162 -12.20 -8.42 -0.52
N SER A 163 -12.41 -9.56 0.13
CA SER A 163 -12.13 -10.87 -0.45
C SER A 163 -12.95 -11.14 -1.73
N GLU A 164 -12.47 -12.05 -2.56
CA GLU A 164 -13.16 -12.44 -3.79
C GLU A 164 -14.59 -12.93 -3.51
N LYS A 165 -14.79 -13.72 -2.44
CA LYS A 165 -16.11 -14.19 -2.01
C LYS A 165 -17.04 -13.03 -1.65
N GLU A 166 -16.54 -12.03 -0.90
CA GLU A 166 -17.32 -10.85 -0.53
C GLU A 166 -17.66 -10.02 -1.77
N MET A 167 -16.72 -9.87 -2.69
CA MET A 167 -16.93 -9.16 -3.95
C MET A 167 -17.98 -9.87 -4.81
N ASN A 168 -17.93 -11.19 -4.94
CA ASN A 168 -18.92 -11.96 -5.68
C ASN A 168 -20.31 -11.82 -5.07
N ASN A 169 -20.46 -11.82 -3.74
CA ASN A 169 -21.73 -11.56 -3.08
C ASN A 169 -22.29 -10.15 -3.39
N ILE A 170 -21.43 -9.14 -3.53
CA ILE A 170 -21.84 -7.79 -3.95
C ILE A 170 -22.33 -7.80 -5.40
N LEU A 171 -21.62 -8.51 -6.28
CA LEU A 171 -21.99 -8.63 -7.70
C LEU A 171 -23.31 -9.35 -7.90
N ASP A 172 -23.52 -10.46 -7.17
CA ASP A 172 -24.75 -11.25 -7.20
C ASP A 172 -25.97 -10.44 -6.70
N GLY A 173 -25.73 -9.54 -5.73
CA GLY A 173 -26.75 -8.62 -5.23
C GLY A 173 -27.17 -7.56 -6.24
N ASN A 174 -26.35 -7.27 -7.24
CA ASN A 174 -26.59 -6.36 -8.36
C ASN A 174 -27.19 -4.99 -7.98
N ASP A 175 -26.88 -4.52 -6.77
CA ASP A 175 -27.30 -3.19 -6.27
C ASP A 175 -26.04 -2.40 -5.88
N PHE A 176 -25.71 -1.40 -6.70
CA PHE A 176 -24.53 -0.56 -6.55
C PHE A 176 -24.89 0.89 -6.16
N GLY A 177 -26.12 1.10 -5.68
CA GLY A 177 -26.54 2.39 -5.15
C GLY A 177 -25.81 2.75 -3.84
N THR A 178 -25.75 4.04 -3.52
CA THR A 178 -25.01 4.55 -2.34
C THR A 178 -25.41 3.84 -1.04
N THR A 179 -26.70 3.57 -0.85
CA THR A 179 -27.21 2.88 0.36
C THR A 179 -26.72 1.43 0.41
N ALA A 180 -26.77 0.71 -0.71
CA ALA A 180 -26.30 -0.67 -0.79
C ALA A 180 -24.78 -0.76 -0.57
N ILE A 181 -23.99 0.12 -1.17
CA ILE A 181 -22.53 0.19 -0.97
C ILE A 181 -22.20 0.42 0.51
N LYS A 182 -22.88 1.35 1.19
CA LYS A 182 -22.70 1.56 2.65
C LYS A 182 -23.06 0.33 3.47
N ARG A 183 -24.14 -0.37 3.12
CA ARG A 183 -24.56 -1.63 3.77
C ARG A 183 -23.50 -2.72 3.59
N TYR A 184 -23.00 -2.94 2.36
CA TYR A 184 -21.93 -3.91 2.09
C TYR A 184 -20.63 -3.54 2.81
N ALA A 185 -20.26 -2.26 2.85
CA ALA A 185 -19.07 -1.81 3.57
C ALA A 185 -19.15 -2.14 5.07
N ALA A 186 -20.32 -1.92 5.70
CA ALA A 186 -20.56 -2.30 7.09
C ALA A 186 -20.53 -3.82 7.28
N GLN A 187 -21.17 -4.58 6.38
CA GLN A 187 -21.24 -6.04 6.43
C GLN A 187 -19.86 -6.70 6.34
N TYR A 188 -18.99 -6.22 5.45
CA TYR A 188 -17.67 -6.80 5.18
C TYR A 188 -16.51 -6.09 5.90
N ASN A 189 -16.83 -5.24 6.87
CA ASN A 189 -15.85 -4.49 7.66
C ASN A 189 -14.81 -3.78 6.77
N THR A 190 -15.28 -3.11 5.71
CA THR A 190 -14.46 -2.34 4.79
C THR A 190 -14.96 -0.90 4.65
N HIS A 191 -14.29 -0.05 3.89
CA HIS A 191 -14.73 1.31 3.62
C HIS A 191 -15.49 1.39 2.28
N PRO A 192 -16.57 2.20 2.14
CA PRO A 192 -17.30 2.35 0.88
C PRO A 192 -16.42 2.67 -0.33
N ALA A 193 -15.35 3.46 -0.14
CA ALA A 193 -14.39 3.79 -1.20
C ALA A 193 -13.72 2.54 -1.80
N ILE A 194 -13.45 1.51 -0.99
CA ILE A 194 -12.84 0.26 -1.47
C ILE A 194 -13.79 -0.47 -2.43
N ILE A 195 -15.07 -0.55 -2.07
CA ILE A 195 -16.10 -1.19 -2.93
C ILE A 195 -16.25 -0.42 -4.24
N VAL A 196 -16.37 0.91 -4.18
CA VAL A 196 -16.49 1.75 -5.37
C VAL A 196 -15.26 1.62 -6.27
N GLY A 197 -14.06 1.70 -5.69
CA GLY A 197 -12.81 1.53 -6.42
C GLY A 197 -12.72 0.16 -7.11
N ARG A 198 -13.13 -0.92 -6.42
CA ARG A 198 -13.16 -2.27 -6.97
C ARG A 198 -14.17 -2.40 -8.12
N LEU A 199 -15.38 -1.86 -7.98
CA LEU A 199 -16.39 -1.84 -9.04
C LEU A 199 -15.96 -1.02 -10.25
N GLN A 200 -15.22 0.08 -10.03
CA GLN A 200 -14.60 0.87 -11.12
C GLN A 200 -13.51 0.09 -11.85
N HIS A 201 -12.67 -0.61 -11.10
CA HIS A 201 -11.61 -1.45 -11.68
C HIS A 201 -12.20 -2.61 -12.54
N LEU A 202 -13.33 -3.16 -12.14
CA LEU A 202 -14.08 -4.18 -12.89
C LEU A 202 -14.90 -3.59 -14.08
N GLY A 203 -14.89 -2.28 -14.27
CA GLY A 203 -15.65 -1.61 -15.33
C GLY A 203 -17.17 -1.56 -15.10
N ILE A 204 -17.65 -1.88 -13.89
CA ILE A 204 -19.07 -1.89 -13.52
C ILE A 204 -19.56 -0.48 -13.21
N LEU A 205 -18.75 0.31 -12.50
CA LEU A 205 -19.02 1.71 -12.23
C LEU A 205 -18.10 2.62 -13.06
N PRO A 206 -18.60 3.75 -13.58
CA PRO A 206 -17.76 4.70 -14.29
C PRO A 206 -16.82 5.43 -13.34
N PHE A 207 -15.59 5.75 -13.79
CA PHE A 207 -14.61 6.53 -13.01
C PHE A 207 -15.09 7.97 -12.67
N ALA A 208 -16.12 8.46 -13.30
CA ALA A 208 -16.76 9.75 -12.98
C ALA A 208 -17.46 9.74 -11.60
N ILE A 209 -17.80 8.56 -11.06
CA ILE A 209 -18.31 8.45 -9.69
C ILE A 209 -17.14 8.74 -8.74
N HIS A 210 -17.32 9.78 -7.92
CA HIS A 210 -16.28 10.24 -7.00
C HIS A 210 -15.97 9.20 -5.93
N VAL A 211 -14.70 8.80 -5.84
CA VAL A 211 -14.15 8.07 -4.70
C VAL A 211 -13.63 9.08 -3.70
N GLU A 212 -13.94 8.86 -2.44
CA GLU A 212 -13.51 9.73 -1.35
C GLU A 212 -12.00 9.95 -1.37
N SER A 213 -11.60 11.21 -1.27
CA SER A 213 -10.20 11.64 -1.27
C SER A 213 -9.68 11.85 0.15
N PHE A 214 -8.37 11.98 0.29
CA PHE A 214 -7.68 12.30 1.53
C PHE A 214 -6.46 13.17 1.24
N GLU A 215 -5.94 13.84 2.26
CA GLU A 215 -4.67 14.55 2.20
C GLU A 215 -3.67 13.89 3.16
N LEU A 216 -2.49 13.57 2.64
CA LEU A 216 -1.40 12.95 3.38
C LEU A 216 -0.35 13.99 3.80
N PHE A 217 -0.27 15.09 3.05
CA PHE A 217 0.66 16.18 3.25
C PHE A 217 -0.11 17.49 3.32
N ASN A 218 0.11 18.27 4.38
CA ASN A 218 -0.34 19.67 4.52
C ASN A 218 0.80 20.60 4.12
#